data_2f37531278af118ab55404aa1a6a792f
#
_entry.id   2f37531278af118ab55404aa1a6a792f
#
_cell.length_a   1.000
_cell.length_b   1.000
_cell.length_c   1.000
_cell.angle_alpha   90.00
_cell.angle_beta   90.00
_cell.angle_gamma   90.00
#
_symmetry.space_group_name_H-M   'P 1'
#
loop_
_entity.id
_entity.type
_entity.pdbx_description
1 polymer ?
#
loop_
_entity_poly.entity_id
_entity_poly.type
_entity_poly.pdbx_seq_one_letter_code
_entity_poly.pdbx_strand_id
1 'polypeptide(L)'
;MLRFDHMRTPLFSRRRFLQLAGGLALSGAAGYGYSRLLEPNWVEVVEQPLAIPNLPDNLTGVRIAQFSDIHLGKYTGPEKLLDAVTRVNRLAPDLVFLTGDYVTHISRQPGDFVRLATELIEPLRMLTAPTYAILGNHDLWTDRATVTDFLAETPVHLLVNQGREALPGLFVAGVDDFWSGHPDIRAALTDVPTSALSLLLAHEPDFVDRVVRADAPVAVQFSGHSHGGQVRIPSAMPDGVGLCTRAPILPRFGERYPIGLYRVGQMQVYTNRGLGVWPLPFRLNCRPEITLFTLQPGV
;
A
#
# COMPACT_ATOMS: atom_id res chain seq x y z
N MET A 1 42.19 58.57 26.58
CA MET A 1 41.26 57.56 27.18
C MET A 1 40.03 57.51 26.35
N LEU A 2 40.02 56.66 25.31
CA LEU A 2 38.89 56.50 24.37
C LEU A 2 37.98 55.38 24.89
N ARG A 3 36.74 55.73 25.27
CA ARG A 3 35.69 54.76 25.63
C ARG A 3 35.11 54.19 24.32
N PHE A 4 35.32 52.94 24.04
CA PHE A 4 34.56 52.21 23.03
C PHE A 4 33.21 51.76 23.64
N ASP A 5 32.19 52.50 23.31
CA ASP A 5 30.80 52.12 23.65
C ASP A 5 30.35 51.03 22.65
N HIS A 6 30.44 49.78 23.04
CA HIS A 6 29.89 48.68 22.28
C HIS A 6 28.36 48.69 22.40
N MET A 7 27.68 49.46 21.56
CA MET A 7 26.27 49.29 21.36
C MET A 7 26.01 47.88 20.74
N ARG A 8 25.71 46.93 21.60
CA ARG A 8 25.12 45.66 21.19
C ARG A 8 23.70 45.94 20.74
N THR A 9 23.48 46.18 19.42
CA THR A 9 22.12 46.18 18.86
C THR A 9 21.54 44.79 19.03
N PRO A 10 20.40 44.62 19.68
CA PRO A 10 19.77 43.32 19.83
C PRO A 10 19.40 42.83 18.42
N LEU A 11 19.94 41.64 18.02
CA LEU A 11 19.75 41.02 16.72
C LEU A 11 18.27 40.85 16.32
N PHE A 12 17.35 40.84 17.30
CA PHE A 12 15.90 40.75 17.08
C PHE A 12 15.13 41.69 18.02
N SER A 13 14.28 42.54 17.47
CA SER A 13 13.29 43.28 18.27
C SER A 13 12.16 42.33 18.73
N ARG A 14 11.54 42.62 19.90
CA ARG A 14 10.40 41.84 20.43
C ARG A 14 9.27 41.68 19.39
N ARG A 15 9.01 42.70 18.59
CA ARG A 15 8.01 42.67 17.51
C ARG A 15 8.39 41.65 16.44
N ARG A 16 9.62 41.63 15.95
CA ARG A 16 10.11 40.64 14.95
C ARG A 16 10.08 39.23 15.49
N PHE A 17 10.46 39.03 16.76
CA PHE A 17 10.35 37.73 17.42
C PHE A 17 8.92 37.22 17.44
N LEU A 18 7.95 38.06 17.87
CA LEU A 18 6.54 37.68 17.89
C LEU A 18 5.96 37.42 16.49
N GLN A 19 6.37 38.19 15.48
CA GLN A 19 5.98 37.95 14.08
C GLN A 19 6.52 36.62 13.55
N LEU A 20 7.79 36.29 13.81
CA LEU A 20 8.38 35.02 13.42
C LEU A 20 7.75 33.84 14.18
N ALA A 21 7.57 33.96 15.49
CA ALA A 21 6.91 32.94 16.30
C ALA A 21 5.46 32.70 15.86
N GLY A 22 4.71 33.77 15.60
CA GLY A 22 3.35 33.68 15.06
C GLY A 22 3.30 33.05 13.67
N GLY A 23 4.21 33.43 12.78
CA GLY A 23 4.35 32.84 11.45
C GLY A 23 4.67 31.33 11.50
N LEU A 24 5.61 30.92 12.35
CA LEU A 24 5.95 29.52 12.57
C LEU A 24 4.77 28.72 13.14
N ALA A 25 4.05 29.28 14.11
CA ALA A 25 2.88 28.64 14.70
C ALA A 25 1.76 28.43 13.65
N LEU A 26 1.48 29.46 12.84
CA LEU A 26 0.46 29.38 11.76
C LEU A 26 0.90 28.37 10.69
N SER A 27 2.16 28.38 10.26
CA SER A 27 2.69 27.40 9.30
C SER A 27 2.62 25.97 9.84
N GLY A 28 2.96 25.78 11.11
CA GLY A 28 2.85 24.49 11.78
C GLY A 28 1.40 23.99 11.86
N ALA A 29 0.46 24.89 12.23
CA ALA A 29 -0.96 24.54 12.27
C ALA A 29 -1.52 24.21 10.87
N ALA A 30 -1.14 24.97 9.85
CA ALA A 30 -1.54 24.70 8.46
C ALA A 30 -0.96 23.39 7.95
N GLY A 31 0.32 23.10 8.22
CA GLY A 31 0.98 21.84 7.87
C GLY A 31 0.35 20.64 8.57
N TYR A 32 0.01 20.77 9.85
CA TYR A 32 -0.72 19.75 10.60
C TYR A 32 -2.12 19.52 10.01
N GLY A 33 -2.87 20.58 9.75
CA GLY A 33 -4.20 20.49 9.12
C GLY A 33 -4.14 19.80 7.76
N TYR A 34 -3.18 20.16 6.92
CA TYR A 34 -2.96 19.54 5.62
C TYR A 34 -2.67 18.04 5.76
N SER A 35 -1.67 17.68 6.58
CA SER A 35 -1.25 16.29 6.74
C SER A 35 -2.29 15.40 7.41
N ARG A 36 -3.18 15.98 8.23
CA ARG A 36 -4.21 15.26 8.99
C ARG A 36 -5.54 15.15 8.26
N LEU A 37 -5.94 16.19 7.52
CA LEU A 37 -7.29 16.33 6.99
C LEU A 37 -7.35 16.29 5.46
N LEU A 38 -6.34 16.78 4.76
CA LEU A 38 -6.37 16.88 3.30
C LEU A 38 -5.65 15.71 2.64
N GLU A 39 -4.36 15.54 2.88
CA GLU A 39 -3.56 14.55 2.18
C GLU A 39 -4.03 13.10 2.40
N PRO A 40 -4.44 12.65 3.61
CA PRO A 40 -4.96 11.30 3.80
C PRO A 40 -6.23 10.99 2.99
N ASN A 41 -6.98 12.02 2.58
CA ASN A 41 -8.21 11.89 1.81
C ASN A 41 -8.03 12.17 0.32
N TRP A 42 -6.82 12.47 -0.11
CA TRP A 42 -6.51 12.78 -1.50
C TRP A 42 -5.94 11.55 -2.22
N VAL A 43 -6.82 10.58 -2.50
CA VAL A 43 -6.45 9.34 -3.20
C VAL A 43 -5.97 9.64 -4.61
N GLU A 44 -4.78 9.16 -4.93
CA GLU A 44 -4.15 9.26 -6.24
C GLU A 44 -4.35 7.96 -7.02
N VAL A 45 -4.67 8.06 -8.31
CA VAL A 45 -4.61 6.94 -9.23
C VAL A 45 -3.26 6.99 -9.94
N VAL A 46 -2.44 5.98 -9.73
CA VAL A 46 -1.12 5.85 -10.34
C VAL A 46 -1.19 4.86 -11.49
N GLU A 47 -0.86 5.29 -12.70
CA GLU A 47 -0.71 4.41 -13.85
C GLU A 47 0.73 3.90 -13.90
N GLN A 48 0.90 2.57 -13.83
CA GLN A 48 2.20 1.92 -13.77
C GLN A 48 2.32 0.84 -14.86
N PRO A 49 3.04 1.09 -15.95
CA PRO A 49 3.35 0.03 -16.90
C PRO A 49 4.28 -1.00 -16.26
N LEU A 50 4.00 -2.29 -16.51
CA LEU A 50 4.84 -3.41 -16.11
C LEU A 50 5.44 -4.05 -17.34
N ALA A 51 6.72 -3.84 -17.57
CA ALA A 51 7.48 -4.46 -18.65
C ALA A 51 7.87 -5.89 -18.24
N ILE A 52 7.23 -6.88 -18.85
CA ILE A 52 7.42 -8.31 -18.55
C ILE A 52 8.21 -8.97 -19.70
N PRO A 53 9.39 -9.52 -19.44
CA PRO A 53 10.11 -10.32 -20.42
C PRO A 53 9.28 -11.52 -20.88
N ASN A 54 9.27 -11.79 -22.19
CA ASN A 54 8.53 -12.91 -22.79
C ASN A 54 7.02 -12.92 -22.45
N LEU A 55 6.41 -11.75 -22.29
CA LEU A 55 4.97 -11.64 -22.04
C LEU A 55 4.18 -12.30 -23.18
N PRO A 56 3.28 -13.28 -22.91
CA PRO A 56 2.39 -13.82 -23.93
C PRO A 56 1.55 -12.73 -24.59
N ASP A 57 1.37 -12.82 -25.91
CA ASP A 57 0.65 -11.80 -26.70
C ASP A 57 -0.76 -11.54 -26.18
N ASN A 58 -1.48 -12.59 -25.76
CA ASN A 58 -2.83 -12.49 -25.20
C ASN A 58 -2.90 -11.76 -23.84
N LEU A 59 -1.77 -11.54 -23.19
CA LEU A 59 -1.68 -10.79 -21.93
C LEU A 59 -1.19 -9.35 -22.11
N THR A 60 -0.80 -8.97 -23.36
CA THR A 60 -0.41 -7.60 -23.65
C THR A 60 -1.61 -6.67 -23.49
N GLY A 61 -1.44 -5.60 -22.72
CA GLY A 61 -2.50 -4.64 -22.44
C GLY A 61 -3.46 -5.03 -21.31
N VAL A 62 -3.32 -6.20 -20.68
CA VAL A 62 -4.10 -6.58 -19.49
C VAL A 62 -3.89 -5.54 -18.40
N ARG A 63 -5.00 -5.07 -17.84
CA ARG A 63 -5.06 -4.01 -16.82
C ARG A 63 -5.39 -4.59 -15.45
N ILE A 64 -4.57 -4.30 -14.47
CA ILE A 64 -4.72 -4.79 -13.09
C ILE A 64 -4.80 -3.59 -12.15
N ALA A 65 -5.88 -3.46 -11.38
CA ALA A 65 -5.96 -2.46 -10.32
C ALA A 65 -5.50 -3.06 -8.99
N GLN A 66 -4.70 -2.32 -8.23
CA GLN A 66 -4.30 -2.69 -6.87
C GLN A 66 -4.66 -1.59 -5.88
N PHE A 67 -5.19 -1.99 -4.73
CA PHE A 67 -5.19 -1.17 -3.52
C PHE A 67 -4.98 -2.05 -2.29
N SER A 68 -4.54 -1.43 -1.20
CA SER A 68 -4.03 -2.12 -0.02
C SER A 68 -4.26 -1.31 1.24
N ASP A 69 -4.00 -1.90 2.41
CA ASP A 69 -3.87 -1.19 3.68
C ASP A 69 -5.03 -0.22 3.93
N ILE A 70 -6.24 -0.75 3.90
CA ILE A 70 -7.47 0.03 4.07
C ILE A 70 -7.56 0.51 5.52
N HIS A 71 -7.21 -0.36 6.48
CA HIS A 71 -7.24 -0.09 7.90
C HIS A 71 -8.57 0.49 8.38
N LEU A 72 -9.70 -0.14 7.99
CA LEU A 72 -11.01 0.23 8.52
C LEU A 72 -10.96 0.23 10.05
N GLY A 73 -11.47 1.29 10.68
CA GLY A 73 -11.47 1.44 12.12
C GLY A 73 -11.34 2.89 12.58
N LYS A 74 -10.43 3.15 13.52
CA LYS A 74 -10.34 4.44 14.21
C LYS A 74 -10.11 5.66 13.31
N TYR A 75 -9.33 5.52 12.25
CA TYR A 75 -8.88 6.64 11.42
C TYR A 75 -9.36 6.60 9.98
N THR A 76 -9.84 5.44 9.55
CA THR A 76 -10.34 5.23 8.18
C THR A 76 -11.77 4.71 8.26
N GLY A 77 -12.70 5.46 7.71
CA GLY A 77 -14.10 5.07 7.63
C GLY A 77 -14.44 4.32 6.34
N PRO A 78 -15.66 3.74 6.26
CA PRO A 78 -16.11 2.96 5.12
C PRO A 78 -16.25 3.77 3.82
N GLU A 79 -16.47 5.08 3.94
CA GLU A 79 -16.60 5.99 2.79
C GLU A 79 -15.33 6.00 1.92
N LYS A 80 -14.16 5.79 2.52
CA LYS A 80 -12.91 5.71 1.78
C LYS A 80 -12.81 4.43 0.95
N LEU A 81 -13.23 3.29 1.50
CA LEU A 81 -13.28 2.04 0.76
C LEU A 81 -14.31 2.11 -0.36
N LEU A 82 -15.48 2.68 -0.10
CA LEU A 82 -16.53 2.88 -1.11
C LEU A 82 -16.05 3.79 -2.25
N ASP A 83 -15.35 4.89 -1.95
CA ASP A 83 -14.74 5.76 -2.96
C ASP A 83 -13.68 5.01 -3.78
N ALA A 84 -12.81 4.22 -3.13
CA ALA A 84 -11.80 3.42 -3.80
C ALA A 84 -12.42 2.39 -4.75
N VAL A 85 -13.40 1.61 -4.32
CA VAL A 85 -14.12 0.63 -5.15
C VAL A 85 -14.81 1.32 -6.32
N THR A 86 -15.47 2.48 -6.07
CA THR A 86 -16.10 3.26 -7.13
C THR A 86 -15.10 3.72 -8.19
N ARG A 87 -13.92 4.17 -7.79
CA ARG A 87 -12.84 4.57 -8.70
C ARG A 87 -12.29 3.38 -9.47
N VAL A 88 -12.03 2.27 -8.80
CA VAL A 88 -11.56 1.02 -9.44
C VAL A 88 -12.53 0.55 -10.51
N ASN A 89 -13.83 0.49 -10.22
CA ASN A 89 -14.84 0.11 -11.20
C ASN A 89 -14.88 1.06 -12.42
N ARG A 90 -14.68 2.38 -12.22
CA ARG A 90 -14.58 3.36 -13.33
C ARG A 90 -13.33 3.16 -14.18
N LEU A 91 -12.24 2.67 -13.61
CA LEU A 91 -11.02 2.34 -14.35
C LEU A 91 -11.22 1.11 -15.24
N ALA A 92 -12.25 0.30 -15.00
CA ALA A 92 -12.57 -0.93 -15.72
C ALA A 92 -11.33 -1.83 -15.93
N PRO A 93 -10.67 -2.30 -14.84
CA PRO A 93 -9.55 -3.22 -14.95
C PRO A 93 -10.05 -4.63 -15.30
N ASP A 94 -9.15 -5.46 -15.84
CA ASP A 94 -9.42 -6.87 -16.07
C ASP A 94 -9.37 -7.69 -14.77
N LEU A 95 -8.53 -7.27 -13.81
CA LEU A 95 -8.35 -7.90 -12.50
C LEU A 95 -8.20 -6.84 -11.40
N VAL A 96 -8.55 -7.21 -10.17
CA VAL A 96 -8.28 -6.40 -8.97
C VAL A 96 -7.47 -7.20 -7.96
N PHE A 97 -6.44 -6.58 -7.39
CA PHE A 97 -5.61 -7.15 -6.34
C PHE A 97 -5.78 -6.36 -5.03
N LEU A 98 -6.05 -7.09 -3.97
CA LEU A 98 -6.16 -6.57 -2.61
C LEU A 98 -5.03 -7.18 -1.78
N THR A 99 -4.08 -6.36 -1.36
CA THR A 99 -2.84 -6.85 -0.76
C THR A 99 -2.79 -6.74 0.77
N GLY A 100 -3.96 -6.93 1.44
CA GLY A 100 -4.06 -7.11 2.88
C GLY A 100 -4.30 -5.83 3.68
N ASP A 101 -4.36 -6.00 5.00
CA ASP A 101 -4.61 -4.96 6.02
C ASP A 101 -5.95 -4.24 5.81
N TYR A 102 -7.04 -5.04 5.78
CA TYR A 102 -8.39 -4.52 5.62
C TYR A 102 -8.86 -3.78 6.85
N VAL A 103 -8.49 -4.27 8.04
CA VAL A 103 -9.01 -3.80 9.32
C VAL A 103 -7.88 -3.51 10.31
N THR A 104 -8.14 -2.60 11.23
CA THR A 104 -7.20 -2.29 12.32
C THR A 104 -7.95 -2.25 13.63
N HIS A 105 -7.57 -3.09 14.56
CA HIS A 105 -8.09 -3.14 15.93
C HIS A 105 -9.62 -3.11 16.00
N ILE A 106 -10.22 -4.27 16.03
CA ILE A 106 -11.64 -4.40 16.38
C ILE A 106 -11.73 -4.34 17.91
N SER A 107 -12.50 -3.38 18.42
CA SER A 107 -13.01 -3.49 19.77
C SER A 107 -13.80 -4.80 19.85
N ARG A 108 -13.57 -5.61 20.89
CA ARG A 108 -14.27 -6.91 21.05
C ARG A 108 -15.73 -6.76 21.53
N GLN A 109 -16.34 -5.59 21.34
CA GLN A 109 -17.75 -5.41 21.61
C GLN A 109 -18.58 -6.01 20.45
N PRO A 110 -19.63 -6.78 20.71
CA PRO A 110 -20.38 -7.49 19.67
C PRO A 110 -20.90 -6.59 18.54
N GLY A 111 -21.26 -5.34 18.83
CA GLY A 111 -21.74 -4.38 17.83
C GLY A 111 -20.64 -3.89 16.86
N ASP A 112 -19.39 -3.88 17.28
CA ASP A 112 -18.28 -3.42 16.44
C ASP A 112 -17.95 -4.42 15.32
N PHE A 113 -18.09 -5.73 15.58
CA PHE A 113 -17.94 -6.77 14.55
C PHE A 113 -18.98 -6.64 13.45
N VAL A 114 -20.25 -6.50 13.82
CA VAL A 114 -21.36 -6.36 12.85
C VAL A 114 -21.17 -5.11 11.99
N ARG A 115 -20.81 -4.00 12.61
CA ARG A 115 -20.55 -2.75 11.92
C ARG A 115 -19.39 -2.90 10.93
N LEU A 116 -18.26 -3.44 11.39
CA LEU A 116 -17.06 -3.59 10.58
C LEU A 116 -17.27 -4.59 9.42
N ALA A 117 -18.03 -5.68 9.66
CA ALA A 117 -18.44 -6.59 8.61
C ALA A 117 -19.18 -5.83 7.49
N THR A 118 -20.21 -5.07 7.86
CA THR A 118 -20.98 -4.28 6.89
C THR A 118 -20.09 -3.26 6.15
N GLU A 119 -19.25 -2.55 6.90
CA GLU A 119 -18.33 -1.52 6.36
C GLU A 119 -17.29 -2.09 5.38
N LEU A 120 -16.91 -3.37 5.52
CA LEU A 120 -15.99 -4.06 4.62
C LEU A 120 -16.71 -4.77 3.48
N ILE A 121 -17.72 -5.57 3.80
CA ILE A 121 -18.38 -6.49 2.86
C ILE A 121 -19.15 -5.72 1.78
N GLU A 122 -19.97 -4.74 2.16
CA GLU A 122 -20.84 -4.04 1.22
C GLU A 122 -20.07 -3.31 0.11
N PRO A 123 -18.99 -2.54 0.39
CA PRO A 123 -18.20 -1.97 -0.69
C PRO A 123 -17.49 -3.02 -1.55
N LEU A 124 -16.93 -4.09 -0.96
CA LEU A 124 -16.22 -5.12 -1.73
C LEU A 124 -17.15 -5.92 -2.65
N ARG A 125 -18.42 -6.11 -2.28
CA ARG A 125 -19.45 -6.72 -3.15
C ARG A 125 -19.72 -5.91 -4.41
N MET A 126 -19.39 -4.62 -4.42
CA MET A 126 -19.58 -3.75 -5.60
C MET A 126 -18.44 -3.87 -6.62
N LEU A 127 -17.36 -4.58 -6.33
CA LEU A 127 -16.29 -4.81 -7.31
C LEU A 127 -16.83 -5.60 -8.50
N THR A 128 -16.56 -5.12 -9.71
CA THR A 128 -17.10 -5.69 -10.96
C THR A 128 -16.11 -6.63 -11.66
N ALA A 129 -14.82 -6.45 -11.45
CA ALA A 129 -13.78 -7.31 -12.01
C ALA A 129 -13.42 -8.46 -11.06
N PRO A 130 -12.96 -9.63 -11.57
CA PRO A 130 -12.43 -10.71 -10.74
C PRO A 130 -11.36 -10.17 -9.78
N THR A 131 -11.54 -10.46 -8.49
CA THR A 131 -10.73 -9.87 -7.42
C THR A 131 -10.01 -10.96 -6.64
N TYR A 132 -8.70 -10.79 -6.47
CA TYR A 132 -7.83 -11.68 -5.71
C TYR A 132 -7.26 -10.93 -4.51
N ALA A 133 -7.24 -11.59 -3.37
CA ALA A 133 -6.91 -11.00 -2.09
C ALA A 133 -5.96 -11.88 -1.27
N ILE A 134 -5.19 -11.25 -0.42
CA ILE A 134 -4.42 -11.88 0.66
C ILE A 134 -4.73 -11.17 1.98
N LEU A 135 -4.32 -11.76 3.09
CA LEU A 135 -4.36 -11.11 4.40
C LEU A 135 -3.06 -10.36 4.66
N GLY A 136 -3.13 -9.31 5.49
CA GLY A 136 -1.97 -8.63 6.06
C GLY A 136 -1.84 -8.87 7.57
N ASN A 137 -0.76 -8.36 8.16
CA ASN A 137 -0.45 -8.58 9.57
C ASN A 137 -1.53 -8.02 10.52
N HIS A 138 -2.16 -6.91 10.19
CA HIS A 138 -3.24 -6.35 11.01
C HIS A 138 -4.51 -7.19 10.98
N ASP A 139 -4.81 -7.86 9.87
CA ASP A 139 -5.93 -8.80 9.77
C ASP A 139 -5.71 -9.98 10.72
N LEU A 140 -4.46 -10.51 10.77
CA LEU A 140 -4.09 -11.60 11.66
C LEU A 140 -4.08 -11.16 13.15
N TRP A 141 -3.57 -9.97 13.43
CA TRP A 141 -3.54 -9.43 14.79
C TRP A 141 -4.92 -9.06 15.32
N THR A 142 -5.81 -8.71 14.42
CA THR A 142 -7.21 -8.41 14.79
C THR A 142 -7.96 -9.70 15.10
N ASP A 143 -8.24 -10.50 14.11
CA ASP A 143 -8.79 -11.86 14.17
C ASP A 143 -8.83 -12.47 12.76
N ARG A 144 -7.86 -13.35 12.45
CA ARG A 144 -7.76 -14.02 11.15
C ARG A 144 -9.08 -14.67 10.71
N ALA A 145 -9.72 -15.42 11.61
CA ALA A 145 -10.93 -16.16 11.27
C ALA A 145 -12.06 -15.21 10.86
N THR A 146 -12.29 -14.20 11.68
CA THR A 146 -13.33 -13.19 11.42
C THR A 146 -13.10 -12.45 10.10
N VAL A 147 -11.86 -12.00 9.81
CA VAL A 147 -11.58 -11.30 8.54
C VAL A 147 -11.74 -12.24 7.35
N THR A 148 -11.31 -13.50 7.48
CA THR A 148 -11.52 -14.54 6.46
C THR A 148 -13.01 -14.75 6.19
N ASP A 149 -13.84 -14.87 7.24
CA ASP A 149 -15.27 -15.04 7.11
C ASP A 149 -15.93 -13.83 6.42
N PHE A 150 -15.50 -12.60 6.75
CA PHE A 150 -16.00 -11.41 6.07
C PHE A 150 -15.66 -11.41 4.58
N LEU A 151 -14.44 -11.76 4.20
CA LEU A 151 -14.04 -11.85 2.80
C LEU A 151 -14.78 -12.98 2.07
N ALA A 152 -15.08 -14.10 2.74
CA ALA A 152 -15.86 -15.20 2.17
C ALA A 152 -17.30 -14.82 1.81
N GLU A 153 -17.86 -13.78 2.41
CA GLU A 153 -19.16 -13.22 2.08
C GLU A 153 -19.15 -12.30 0.84
N THR A 154 -17.99 -12.08 0.24
CA THR A 154 -17.79 -11.25 -0.95
C THR A 154 -17.41 -12.09 -2.18
N PRO A 155 -17.45 -11.54 -3.40
CA PRO A 155 -16.97 -12.25 -4.59
C PRO A 155 -15.43 -12.28 -4.70
N VAL A 156 -14.71 -11.96 -3.63
CA VAL A 156 -13.25 -11.90 -3.59
C VAL A 156 -12.65 -13.30 -3.41
N HIS A 157 -11.65 -13.64 -4.20
CA HIS A 157 -10.88 -14.87 -4.05
C HIS A 157 -9.72 -14.66 -3.07
N LEU A 158 -9.92 -15.06 -1.81
CA LEU A 158 -8.84 -15.05 -0.81
C LEU A 158 -7.83 -16.16 -1.09
N LEU A 159 -6.56 -15.78 -1.21
CA LEU A 159 -5.44 -16.69 -1.45
C LEU A 159 -4.55 -16.75 -0.21
N VAL A 160 -4.44 -17.94 0.39
CA VAL A 160 -3.54 -18.20 1.53
C VAL A 160 -2.69 -19.42 1.19
N ASN A 161 -1.45 -19.20 0.76
CA ASN A 161 -0.54 -20.23 0.27
C ASN A 161 -1.13 -21.07 -0.86
N GLN A 162 -1.84 -20.43 -1.75
CA GLN A 162 -2.50 -21.04 -2.91
C GLN A 162 -2.52 -20.09 -4.09
N GLY A 163 -2.73 -20.64 -5.28
CA GLY A 163 -2.85 -19.87 -6.48
C GLY A 163 -3.86 -20.48 -7.44
N ARG A 164 -4.20 -19.73 -8.47
CA ARG A 164 -5.11 -20.16 -9.51
C ARG A 164 -4.90 -19.40 -10.80
N GLU A 165 -5.32 -19.99 -11.90
CA GLU A 165 -5.40 -19.28 -13.17
C GLU A 165 -6.49 -18.20 -13.11
N ALA A 166 -6.10 -16.95 -13.37
CA ALA A 166 -6.98 -15.79 -13.35
C ALA A 166 -7.48 -15.42 -14.74
N LEU A 167 -6.62 -15.54 -15.73
CA LEU A 167 -6.90 -15.41 -17.16
C LEU A 167 -6.11 -16.50 -17.89
N PRO A 168 -6.49 -16.89 -19.13
CA PRO A 168 -5.73 -17.88 -19.89
C PRO A 168 -4.25 -17.51 -19.97
N GLY A 169 -3.39 -18.34 -19.37
CA GLY A 169 -1.95 -18.11 -19.31
C GLY A 169 -1.48 -17.12 -18.26
N LEU A 170 -2.36 -16.62 -17.38
CA LEU A 170 -2.02 -15.76 -16.24
C LEU A 170 -2.41 -16.44 -14.92
N PHE A 171 -1.42 -16.77 -14.11
CA PHE A 171 -1.60 -17.39 -12.79
C PHE A 171 -1.36 -16.36 -11.69
N VAL A 172 -2.28 -16.28 -10.73
CA VAL A 172 -2.17 -15.43 -9.54
C VAL A 172 -2.01 -16.30 -8.32
N ALA A 173 -0.89 -16.15 -7.63
CA ALA A 173 -0.58 -16.80 -6.36
C ALA A 173 -0.67 -15.80 -5.21
N GLY A 174 -1.07 -16.27 -4.03
CA GLY A 174 -1.06 -15.49 -2.80
C GLY A 174 -0.43 -16.29 -1.67
N VAL A 175 0.44 -15.68 -0.91
CA VAL A 175 1.02 -16.26 0.29
C VAL A 175 0.35 -15.74 1.56
N ASP A 176 0.48 -16.49 2.64
CA ASP A 176 0.13 -16.03 3.98
C ASP A 176 1.03 -14.85 4.40
N ASP A 177 0.59 -14.09 5.38
CA ASP A 177 1.34 -12.95 5.94
C ASP A 177 2.76 -13.36 6.39
N PHE A 178 3.74 -12.54 6.02
CA PHE A 178 5.14 -12.86 6.29
C PHE A 178 5.57 -12.53 7.72
N TRP A 179 4.93 -11.55 8.35
CA TRP A 179 5.25 -11.15 9.72
C TRP A 179 4.61 -12.07 10.76
N SER A 180 3.35 -12.41 10.58
CA SER A 180 2.52 -13.04 11.61
C SER A 180 1.91 -14.38 11.20
N GLY A 181 2.06 -14.75 9.94
CA GLY A 181 1.57 -15.97 9.35
C GLY A 181 2.68 -16.99 9.05
N HIS A 182 2.37 -17.87 8.11
CA HIS A 182 3.27 -18.96 7.65
C HIS A 182 3.30 -18.99 6.12
N PRO A 183 3.99 -18.04 5.46
CA PRO A 183 4.02 -17.97 4.00
C PRO A 183 4.78 -19.16 3.40
N ASP A 184 4.13 -19.84 2.46
CA ASP A 184 4.68 -20.96 1.68
C ASP A 184 4.54 -20.70 0.17
N ILE A 185 5.62 -20.22 -0.44
CA ILE A 185 5.67 -19.94 -1.88
C ILE A 185 5.55 -21.20 -2.73
N ARG A 186 6.02 -22.36 -2.23
CA ARG A 186 5.93 -23.62 -2.98
C ARG A 186 4.48 -24.09 -3.04
N ALA A 187 3.78 -24.07 -1.91
CA ALA A 187 2.35 -24.36 -1.87
C ALA A 187 1.55 -23.41 -2.77
N ALA A 188 1.85 -22.10 -2.73
CA ALA A 188 1.17 -21.09 -3.56
C ALA A 188 1.36 -21.32 -5.06
N LEU A 189 2.41 -21.97 -5.49
CA LEU A 189 2.75 -22.23 -6.90
C LEU A 189 2.58 -23.70 -7.33
N THR A 190 1.97 -24.55 -6.49
CA THR A 190 1.87 -26.01 -6.77
C THR A 190 1.22 -26.29 -8.11
N ASP A 191 0.16 -25.58 -8.46
CA ASP A 191 -0.66 -25.82 -9.65
C ASP A 191 -0.36 -24.85 -10.81
N VAL A 192 0.79 -24.14 -10.76
CA VAL A 192 1.16 -23.19 -11.80
C VAL A 192 1.50 -23.93 -13.12
N PRO A 193 0.81 -23.64 -14.24
CA PRO A 193 1.18 -24.19 -15.53
C PRO A 193 2.58 -23.70 -15.98
N THR A 194 3.39 -24.56 -16.57
CA THR A 194 4.78 -24.26 -16.97
C THR A 194 4.90 -23.05 -17.91
N SER A 195 3.87 -22.80 -18.72
CA SER A 195 3.84 -21.68 -19.69
C SER A 195 3.12 -20.43 -19.17
N ALA A 196 2.58 -20.46 -17.96
CA ALA A 196 1.82 -19.33 -17.43
C ALA A 196 2.74 -18.24 -16.87
N LEU A 197 2.38 -16.98 -17.10
CA LEU A 197 2.92 -15.86 -16.37
C LEU A 197 2.40 -15.92 -14.92
N SER A 198 3.32 -15.97 -13.94
CA SER A 198 2.95 -16.00 -12.52
C SER A 198 3.13 -14.65 -11.87
N LEU A 199 2.07 -14.16 -11.24
CA LEU A 199 2.03 -12.97 -10.41
C LEU A 199 1.81 -13.40 -8.94
N LEU A 200 2.49 -12.73 -8.01
CA LEU A 200 2.43 -13.05 -6.58
C LEU A 200 1.85 -11.89 -5.77
N LEU A 201 0.89 -12.20 -4.91
CA LEU A 201 0.44 -11.31 -3.85
C LEU A 201 1.15 -11.71 -2.55
N ALA A 202 1.87 -10.76 -1.95
CA ALA A 202 2.50 -10.89 -0.63
C ALA A 202 2.42 -9.54 0.07
N HIS A 203 1.89 -9.52 1.30
CA HIS A 203 1.62 -8.26 1.99
C HIS A 203 2.89 -7.45 2.20
N GLU A 204 3.94 -8.05 2.76
CA GLU A 204 5.23 -7.41 3.01
C GLU A 204 6.12 -7.43 1.76
N PRO A 205 6.63 -6.27 1.32
CA PRO A 205 7.44 -6.20 0.10
C PRO A 205 8.78 -6.93 0.22
N ASP A 206 9.39 -6.97 1.41
CA ASP A 206 10.69 -7.60 1.63
C ASP A 206 10.65 -9.14 1.48
N PHE A 207 9.44 -9.73 1.37
CA PHE A 207 9.27 -11.14 1.05
C PHE A 207 9.86 -11.52 -0.31
N VAL A 208 9.94 -10.58 -1.25
CA VAL A 208 10.56 -10.79 -2.58
C VAL A 208 11.96 -11.40 -2.50
N ASP A 209 12.73 -11.07 -1.47
CA ASP A 209 14.06 -11.65 -1.26
C ASP A 209 14.02 -13.17 -1.00
N ARG A 210 12.95 -13.68 -0.40
CA ARG A 210 12.74 -15.12 -0.23
C ARG A 210 12.33 -15.78 -1.53
N VAL A 211 11.47 -15.12 -2.30
CA VAL A 211 11.01 -15.61 -3.61
C VAL A 211 12.18 -15.75 -4.57
N VAL A 212 13.04 -14.73 -4.65
CA VAL A 212 14.28 -14.76 -5.47
C VAL A 212 15.23 -15.84 -5.02
N ARG A 213 15.46 -15.99 -3.70
CA ARG A 213 16.34 -17.07 -3.18
C ARG A 213 15.79 -18.47 -3.42
N ALA A 214 14.48 -18.61 -3.52
CA ALA A 214 13.83 -19.88 -3.83
C ALA A 214 13.82 -20.21 -5.33
N ASP A 215 14.32 -19.30 -6.17
CA ASP A 215 14.24 -19.37 -7.64
C ASP A 215 12.82 -19.69 -8.13
N ALA A 216 11.84 -19.07 -7.47
CA ALA A 216 10.43 -19.30 -7.78
C ALA A 216 10.05 -18.61 -9.09
N PRO A 217 9.23 -19.24 -9.97
CA PRO A 217 8.87 -18.72 -11.28
C PRO A 217 7.81 -17.61 -11.17
N VAL A 218 8.17 -16.49 -10.55
CA VAL A 218 7.32 -15.32 -10.34
C VAL A 218 7.91 -14.12 -11.08
N ALA A 219 7.09 -13.44 -11.89
CA ALA A 219 7.53 -12.25 -12.63
C ALA A 219 7.42 -10.97 -11.78
N VAL A 220 6.30 -10.81 -11.06
CA VAL A 220 6.02 -9.60 -10.26
C VAL A 220 5.40 -10.00 -8.92
N GLN A 221 5.89 -9.40 -7.84
CA GLN A 221 5.24 -9.39 -6.53
C GLN A 221 4.50 -8.07 -6.32
N PHE A 222 3.26 -8.14 -5.84
CA PHE A 222 2.43 -7.00 -5.45
C PHE A 222 2.29 -6.96 -3.94
N SER A 223 2.61 -5.82 -3.33
CA SER A 223 2.69 -5.66 -1.88
C SER A 223 2.07 -4.35 -1.41
N GLY A 224 1.79 -4.27 -0.11
CA GLY A 224 1.37 -3.09 0.63
C GLY A 224 2.27 -2.84 1.84
N HIS A 225 1.66 -2.86 3.05
CA HIS A 225 2.35 -2.91 4.35
C HIS A 225 3.13 -1.66 4.77
N SER A 226 3.97 -1.12 3.90
CA SER A 226 4.87 -0.01 4.24
C SER A 226 4.17 1.34 4.32
N HIS A 227 2.99 1.48 3.71
CA HIS A 227 2.29 2.74 3.47
C HIS A 227 3.14 3.81 2.76
N GLY A 228 4.24 3.41 2.10
CA GLY A 228 5.28 4.33 1.63
C GLY A 228 5.95 5.12 2.76
N GLY A 229 5.73 4.71 4.04
CA GLY A 229 6.14 5.38 5.27
C GLY A 229 5.20 6.48 5.74
N GLN A 230 4.06 6.71 5.08
CA GLN A 230 3.03 7.73 5.36
C GLN A 230 3.53 9.19 5.42
N VAL A 231 4.67 9.42 6.08
CA VAL A 231 5.32 10.74 6.19
C VAL A 231 6.69 10.66 5.53
N ARG A 232 6.87 11.45 4.49
CA ARG A 232 8.11 11.50 3.73
C ARG A 232 8.68 12.91 3.76
N ILE A 233 9.90 13.03 4.23
CA ILE A 233 10.62 14.31 4.29
C ILE A 233 11.51 14.50 3.06
N PRO A 234 11.72 15.73 2.58
CA PRO A 234 12.65 15.99 1.49
C PRO A 234 14.04 15.41 1.77
N SER A 235 14.69 14.86 0.75
CA SER A 235 16.04 14.29 0.80
C SER A 235 16.86 14.81 -0.36
N ALA A 236 18.14 15.07 -0.12
CA ALA A 236 19.06 15.47 -1.17
C ALA A 236 19.41 14.32 -2.13
N MET A 237 19.18 13.07 -1.71
CA MET A 237 19.39 11.89 -2.53
C MET A 237 18.06 11.23 -2.88
N PRO A 238 17.87 10.79 -4.14
CA PRO A 238 16.72 9.97 -4.53
C PRO A 238 16.70 8.67 -3.71
N ASP A 239 15.51 8.15 -3.47
CA ASP A 239 15.33 6.79 -2.97
C ASP A 239 15.48 5.75 -4.10
N GLY A 240 15.22 4.48 -3.79
CA GLY A 240 15.37 3.37 -4.76
C GLY A 240 14.47 3.46 -6.00
N VAL A 241 13.46 4.34 -6.00
CA VAL A 241 12.54 4.60 -7.12
C VAL A 241 12.66 6.01 -7.68
N GLY A 242 13.72 6.74 -7.30
CA GLY A 242 14.03 8.06 -7.83
C GLY A 242 13.31 9.23 -7.14
N LEU A 243 12.61 9.00 -6.04
CA LEU A 243 11.96 10.07 -5.29
C LEU A 243 12.95 10.79 -4.38
N CYS A 244 12.99 12.13 -4.43
CA CYS A 244 13.80 12.94 -3.53
C CYS A 244 13.14 13.13 -2.15
N THR A 245 12.62 12.05 -1.58
CA THR A 245 12.03 12.02 -0.25
C THR A 245 12.39 10.73 0.48
N ARG A 246 12.42 10.76 1.81
CA ARG A 246 12.68 9.58 2.65
C ARG A 246 11.65 9.47 3.75
N ALA A 247 11.21 8.25 4.04
CA ALA A 247 10.40 7.94 5.21
C ALA A 247 11.31 7.78 6.43
N PRO A 248 11.09 8.53 7.53
CA PRO A 248 11.88 8.38 8.76
C PRO A 248 11.54 7.11 9.52
N ILE A 249 10.34 6.58 9.33
CA ILE A 249 9.83 5.39 10.01
C ILE A 249 9.22 4.47 8.95
N LEU A 250 9.61 3.21 8.98
CA LEU A 250 9.07 2.13 8.15
C LEU A 250 8.78 0.92 9.04
N PRO A 251 7.76 0.12 8.73
CA PRO A 251 7.51 -1.11 9.45
C PRO A 251 8.56 -2.17 9.10
N ARG A 252 8.73 -3.13 10.01
CA ARG A 252 9.57 -4.31 9.77
C ARG A 252 9.10 -5.06 8.51
N PHE A 253 10.03 -5.48 7.64
CA PHE A 253 9.77 -6.14 6.35
C PHE A 253 9.15 -5.24 5.25
N GLY A 254 9.08 -3.91 5.50
CA GLY A 254 8.77 -2.89 4.52
C GLY A 254 9.89 -1.87 4.33
N GLU A 255 11.10 -2.19 4.82
CA GLU A 255 12.22 -1.24 4.89
C GLU A 255 13.04 -1.18 3.59
N ARG A 256 13.15 -2.32 2.88
CA ARG A 256 14.02 -2.43 1.71
C ARG A 256 13.35 -1.94 0.42
N TYR A 257 12.06 -2.17 0.29
CA TYR A 257 11.28 -1.83 -0.90
C TYR A 257 10.01 -1.04 -0.51
N PRO A 258 10.16 0.14 0.11
CA PRO A 258 9.05 0.78 0.81
C PRO A 258 7.99 1.42 -0.08
N ILE A 259 8.22 1.67 -1.37
CA ILE A 259 7.28 2.41 -2.22
C ILE A 259 7.59 2.24 -3.71
N GLY A 260 6.56 1.98 -4.52
CA GLY A 260 6.70 1.95 -5.98
C GLY A 260 7.38 0.68 -6.51
N LEU A 261 7.93 0.74 -7.72
CA LEU A 261 8.44 -0.40 -8.48
C LEU A 261 9.95 -0.57 -8.32
N TYR A 262 10.38 -1.75 -7.90
CA TYR A 262 11.78 -2.16 -7.84
C TYR A 262 12.02 -3.39 -8.71
N ARG A 263 13.26 -3.55 -9.16
CA ARG A 263 13.77 -4.80 -9.77
C ARG A 263 14.66 -5.53 -8.75
N VAL A 264 14.37 -6.81 -8.53
CA VAL A 264 15.09 -7.66 -7.58
C VAL A 264 15.44 -8.97 -8.29
N GLY A 265 16.70 -9.10 -8.72
CA GLY A 265 17.08 -10.19 -9.61
C GLY A 265 16.34 -10.12 -10.94
N GLN A 266 15.64 -11.20 -11.30
CA GLN A 266 14.81 -11.27 -12.50
C GLN A 266 13.36 -10.84 -12.25
N MET A 267 12.99 -10.61 -11.00
CA MET A 267 11.64 -10.23 -10.59
C MET A 267 11.47 -8.72 -10.48
N GLN A 268 10.21 -8.32 -10.44
CA GLN A 268 9.81 -6.99 -10.01
C GLN A 268 9.01 -7.09 -8.71
N VAL A 269 9.09 -6.08 -7.86
CA VAL A 269 8.20 -5.90 -6.71
C VAL A 269 7.61 -4.49 -6.75
N TYR A 270 6.30 -4.41 -6.62
CA TYR A 270 5.61 -3.14 -6.47
C TYR A 270 5.01 -3.02 -5.08
N THR A 271 5.31 -1.91 -4.40
CA THR A 271 4.79 -1.60 -3.08
C THR A 271 3.83 -0.43 -3.15
N ASN A 272 2.55 -0.74 -2.95
CA ASN A 272 1.46 0.23 -2.91
C ASN A 272 1.49 1.03 -1.60
N ARG A 273 1.16 2.33 -1.67
CA ARG A 273 1.16 3.22 -0.49
C ARG A 273 -0.06 3.04 0.43
N GLY A 274 -0.99 2.17 0.05
CA GLY A 274 -2.20 1.91 0.81
C GLY A 274 -3.20 3.06 0.80
N LEU A 275 -4.43 2.77 1.21
CA LEU A 275 -5.54 3.72 1.30
C LEU A 275 -5.64 4.38 2.67
N GLY A 276 -5.52 3.59 3.73
CA GLY A 276 -5.69 4.02 5.11
C GLY A 276 -4.51 4.75 5.72
N VAL A 277 -4.54 4.88 7.02
CA VAL A 277 -3.45 5.43 7.85
C VAL A 277 -3.30 4.62 9.12
N TRP A 278 -2.06 4.27 9.47
CA TRP A 278 -1.70 3.56 10.69
C TRP A 278 -0.19 3.65 10.97
N PRO A 279 0.29 3.73 12.21
CA PRO A 279 -0.46 4.00 13.47
C PRO A 279 -0.81 5.48 13.66
N LEU A 280 -0.24 6.36 12.84
CA LEU A 280 -0.44 7.80 12.92
C LEU A 280 -1.50 8.25 11.92
N PRO A 281 -2.40 9.18 12.32
CA PRO A 281 -3.49 9.63 11.45
C PRO A 281 -3.05 10.72 10.47
N PHE A 282 -1.84 10.65 9.92
CA PHE A 282 -1.29 11.66 9.00
C PHE A 282 -0.70 11.02 7.75
N ARG A 283 -0.72 11.80 6.66
CA ARG A 283 0.13 11.59 5.49
C ARG A 283 0.79 12.91 5.12
N LEU A 284 2.06 12.85 4.71
CA LEU A 284 2.80 14.01 4.24
C LEU A 284 3.74 13.59 3.11
N ASN A 285 3.55 14.17 1.92
CA ASN A 285 4.25 13.79 0.68
C ASN A 285 4.10 12.28 0.34
N CYS A 286 2.97 11.68 0.73
CA CYS A 286 2.70 10.26 0.56
C CYS A 286 1.19 10.00 0.50
N ARG A 287 0.55 10.44 -0.59
CA ARG A 287 -0.89 10.29 -0.78
C ARG A 287 -1.32 8.84 -0.80
N PRO A 288 -2.54 8.51 -0.34
CA PRO A 288 -3.14 7.20 -0.56
C PRO A 288 -3.19 6.89 -2.06
N GLU A 289 -3.12 5.60 -2.40
CA GLU A 289 -2.93 5.17 -3.77
C GLU A 289 -3.87 4.05 -4.18
N ILE A 290 -4.39 4.17 -5.40
CA ILE A 290 -4.89 3.07 -6.22
C ILE A 290 -3.94 2.99 -7.41
N THR A 291 -3.33 1.82 -7.65
CA THR A 291 -2.42 1.64 -8.79
C THR A 291 -3.11 0.89 -9.90
N LEU A 292 -3.03 1.40 -11.11
CA LEU A 292 -3.47 0.72 -12.33
C LEU A 292 -2.26 0.28 -13.14
N PHE A 293 -2.01 -1.02 -13.15
CA PHE A 293 -0.96 -1.62 -13.96
C PHE A 293 -1.47 -1.91 -15.37
N THR A 294 -0.54 -1.84 -16.33
CA THR A 294 -0.76 -2.35 -17.68
C THR A 294 0.40 -3.26 -18.05
N LEU A 295 0.12 -4.53 -18.35
CA LEU A 295 1.15 -5.47 -18.77
C LEU A 295 1.65 -5.12 -20.18
N GLN A 296 2.96 -5.05 -20.35
CA GLN A 296 3.62 -4.70 -21.60
C GLN A 296 4.80 -5.63 -21.85
N PRO A 297 5.11 -5.96 -23.12
CA PRO A 297 6.33 -6.68 -23.46
C PRO A 297 7.55 -5.93 -22.93
N GLY A 298 8.41 -6.65 -22.20
CA GLY A 298 9.72 -6.16 -21.74
C GLY A 298 10.84 -6.56 -22.70
N VAL A 299 11.92 -5.80 -22.67
CA VAL A 299 13.17 -6.12 -23.41
C VAL A 299 14.03 -7.02 -22.58
#